data_0424150f5dbc2b5f3d9f828d15fd8d93
#
_entry.id   0424150f5dbc2b5f3d9f828d15fd8d93
#
_cell.length_a   1.000
_cell.length_b   1.000
_cell.length_c   1.000
_cell.angle_alpha   90.00
_cell.angle_beta   90.00
_cell.angle_gamma   90.00
#
_symmetry.space_group_name_H-M   'P 1'
#
loop_
_entity.id
_entity.type
_entity.pdbx_description
1 polymer ?
#
loop_
_entity_poly.entity_id
_entity_poly.type
_entity_poly.pdbx_seq_one_letter_code
_entity_poly.pdbx_strand_id
1 'polypeptide(L)'
;MKYRVLGFAATLVIASVGFAFGQGAPAGQDAPGGQRGQRGQRTFSTNGNGGIVDAPEQQAPRGQRAQRPSGPAPRGSDGRVTLDSTPGKRETGLWIGGITNLRNADNSPVKVPFQPWAEAVVQDRRQNAFEPHTRCKPSGGPRQFLTPYGVEFLELPELQRMYIFDVGGPHTFRIIFMDGRPHPKNLEPSYYGHNVGHWEGDTLVVDSVGYNERFWFDRGAHPHTEKLHLIERFTRVDFDNIRYEVTVDDPGVYTAPWSGQFNLRNVPGDELFEYVCQDNNFAPELMLGVLDSVDRSSPIVP
;
A
#
# COMPACT_ATOMS: atom_id res chain seq x y z
N MET A 1 4.21 -45.64 48.40
CA MET A 1 3.74 -44.27 48.63
C MET A 1 2.40 -44.10 47.90
N LYS A 2 1.33 -43.91 48.68
CA LYS A 2 -0.06 -43.83 48.17
C LYS A 2 -0.40 -42.35 47.96
N TYR A 3 -0.71 -41.92 46.75
CA TYR A 3 -1.27 -40.58 46.53
C TYR A 3 -2.79 -40.67 46.46
N ARG A 4 -3.42 -39.92 47.37
CA ARG A 4 -4.88 -39.70 47.42
C ARG A 4 -5.24 -38.62 46.38
N VAL A 5 -6.19 -38.92 45.54
CA VAL A 5 -6.84 -37.94 44.64
C VAL A 5 -8.03 -37.34 45.37
N LEU A 6 -7.99 -36.03 45.61
CA LEU A 6 -9.14 -35.25 46.11
C LEU A 6 -9.89 -34.69 44.91
N GLY A 7 -11.12 -35.16 44.71
CA GLY A 7 -12.05 -34.61 43.74
C GLY A 7 -12.71 -33.34 44.27
N PHE A 8 -12.65 -32.26 43.51
CA PHE A 8 -13.47 -31.08 43.74
C PHE A 8 -14.63 -31.11 42.76
N ALA A 9 -15.87 -31.20 43.32
CA ALA A 9 -17.10 -31.01 42.57
C ALA A 9 -17.38 -29.50 42.50
N ALA A 10 -17.38 -28.96 41.28
CA ALA A 10 -17.78 -27.57 41.00
C ALA A 10 -19.27 -27.57 40.65
N THR A 11 -20.07 -26.97 41.50
CA THR A 11 -21.50 -26.73 41.25
C THR A 11 -21.68 -25.55 40.34
N LEU A 12 -22.25 -25.81 39.16
CA LEU A 12 -22.57 -24.78 38.14
C LEU A 12 -23.93 -24.14 38.49
N VAL A 13 -23.90 -22.86 38.91
CA VAL A 13 -25.12 -22.06 39.07
C VAL A 13 -25.41 -21.33 37.76
N ILE A 14 -26.46 -21.74 37.07
CA ILE A 14 -26.98 -21.06 35.87
C ILE A 14 -27.94 -19.95 36.32
N ALA A 15 -27.51 -18.70 36.22
CA ALA A 15 -28.38 -17.55 36.38
C ALA A 15 -29.04 -17.21 35.02
N SER A 16 -30.31 -17.43 34.91
CA SER A 16 -31.14 -17.02 33.77
C SER A 16 -31.45 -15.52 33.87
N VAL A 17 -30.90 -14.72 32.97
CA VAL A 17 -31.26 -13.31 32.80
C VAL A 17 -32.40 -13.23 31.77
N GLY A 18 -33.58 -12.91 32.25
CA GLY A 18 -34.76 -12.65 31.38
C GLY A 18 -34.63 -11.28 30.72
N PHE A 19 -34.72 -11.23 29.39
CA PHE A 19 -34.87 -10.01 28.64
C PHE A 19 -36.36 -9.56 28.64
N ALA A 20 -36.62 -8.42 29.29
CA ALA A 20 -37.90 -7.74 29.19
C ALA A 20 -37.88 -6.80 27.97
N PHE A 21 -38.80 -7.02 27.03
CA PHE A 21 -39.08 -6.07 25.94
C PHE A 21 -39.79 -4.84 26.51
N GLY A 22 -39.10 -3.70 26.56
CA GLY A 22 -39.68 -2.42 26.87
C GLY A 22 -40.25 -1.75 25.63
N GLN A 23 -41.56 -1.40 25.72
CA GLN A 23 -42.33 -0.65 24.72
C GLN A 23 -41.85 0.82 24.64
N GLY A 24 -42.05 1.41 23.47
CA GLY A 24 -41.51 2.69 23.05
C GLY A 24 -41.91 3.91 23.93
N ALA A 25 -41.03 4.87 23.92
CA ALA A 25 -41.27 6.21 24.41
C ALA A 25 -41.34 7.22 23.23
N PRO A 26 -42.06 8.34 23.38
CA PRO A 26 -42.51 9.19 22.28
C PRO A 26 -41.42 10.15 21.80
N ALA A 27 -41.60 10.61 20.57
CA ALA A 27 -40.75 11.58 19.87
C ALA A 27 -40.58 12.89 20.66
N GLY A 28 -39.32 13.27 20.86
CA GLY A 28 -38.89 14.53 21.42
C GLY A 28 -38.16 15.38 20.37
N GLN A 29 -38.50 16.62 20.39
CA GLN A 29 -38.30 17.75 19.51
C GLN A 29 -36.89 18.03 19.01
N ASP A 30 -36.86 18.61 17.81
CA ASP A 30 -35.73 19.07 17.00
C ASP A 30 -34.68 19.91 17.72
N ALA A 31 -33.41 19.53 17.57
CA ALA A 31 -32.24 20.39 17.74
C ALA A 31 -31.66 20.78 16.38
N PRO A 32 -31.14 22.01 16.18
CA PRO A 32 -30.78 22.50 14.84
C PRO A 32 -29.58 21.76 14.25
N GLY A 33 -29.76 21.33 13.01
CA GLY A 33 -28.86 20.50 12.27
C GLY A 33 -27.50 21.12 11.96
N GLY A 34 -26.46 20.53 12.49
CA GLY A 34 -25.13 20.64 11.91
C GLY A 34 -25.07 19.78 10.64
N GLN A 35 -24.82 20.39 9.50
CA GLN A 35 -24.63 19.71 8.23
C GLN A 35 -23.40 18.78 8.32
N ARG A 36 -23.63 17.48 8.51
CA ARG A 36 -22.63 16.45 8.24
C ARG A 36 -22.43 16.38 6.74
N GLY A 37 -21.26 16.76 6.27
CA GLY A 37 -20.86 16.58 4.88
C GLY A 37 -21.07 15.12 4.46
N GLN A 38 -21.90 14.91 3.45
CA GLN A 38 -22.09 13.59 2.83
C GLN A 38 -20.75 13.14 2.25
N ARG A 39 -20.17 12.08 2.80
CA ARG A 39 -19.11 11.33 2.13
C ARG A 39 -19.72 10.74 0.86
N GLY A 40 -19.22 11.20 -0.29
CA GLY A 40 -19.64 10.68 -1.59
C GLY A 40 -19.44 9.16 -1.64
N GLN A 41 -20.50 8.44 -1.98
CA GLN A 41 -20.41 7.02 -2.29
C GLN A 41 -19.56 6.86 -3.55
N ARG A 42 -18.49 6.04 -3.45
CA ARG A 42 -17.71 5.66 -4.62
C ARG A 42 -18.52 4.66 -5.43
N THR A 43 -18.80 4.99 -6.67
CA THR A 43 -19.43 4.07 -7.62
C THR A 43 -18.32 3.36 -8.42
N PHE A 44 -18.39 2.04 -8.49
CA PHE A 44 -17.51 1.23 -9.33
C PHE A 44 -18.25 0.90 -10.63
N SER A 45 -17.56 0.95 -11.75
CA SER A 45 -18.07 0.41 -13.02
C SER A 45 -17.15 -0.69 -13.52
N THR A 46 -17.69 -1.68 -14.24
CA THR A 46 -16.93 -2.71 -14.93
C THR A 46 -16.76 -2.34 -16.39
N ASN A 47 -15.56 -2.56 -16.97
CA ASN A 47 -15.41 -2.52 -18.42
C ASN A 47 -16.07 -3.77 -19.01
N GLY A 48 -16.39 -3.73 -20.32
CA GLY A 48 -17.05 -4.83 -21.01
C GLY A 48 -16.30 -6.18 -20.98
N ASN A 49 -15.08 -6.23 -20.46
CA ASN A 49 -14.25 -7.42 -20.31
C ASN A 49 -14.15 -7.89 -18.86
N GLY A 50 -15.01 -7.39 -17.97
CA GLY A 50 -15.07 -7.83 -16.57
C GLY A 50 -13.95 -7.34 -15.66
N GLY A 51 -13.01 -6.53 -16.17
CA GLY A 51 -12.03 -5.84 -15.33
C GLY A 51 -12.71 -4.73 -14.52
N ILE A 52 -12.47 -4.70 -13.22
CA ILE A 52 -12.84 -3.54 -12.40
C ILE A 52 -11.95 -2.39 -12.86
N VAL A 53 -12.53 -1.49 -13.63
CA VAL A 53 -11.95 -0.16 -13.84
C VAL A 53 -12.57 0.74 -12.78
N ASP A 54 -11.75 1.56 -12.12
CA ASP A 54 -12.30 2.68 -11.41
C ASP A 54 -13.21 3.41 -12.41
N ALA A 55 -14.53 3.47 -12.10
CA ALA A 55 -15.42 4.30 -12.89
C ALA A 55 -14.72 5.66 -13.00
N PRO A 56 -14.71 6.30 -14.17
CA PRO A 56 -14.25 7.66 -14.26
C PRO A 56 -15.00 8.39 -13.17
N GLU A 57 -14.28 8.69 -12.09
CA GLU A 57 -14.83 9.40 -10.96
C GLU A 57 -15.44 10.64 -11.58
N GLN A 58 -16.77 10.69 -11.65
CA GLN A 58 -17.43 11.96 -11.76
C GLN A 58 -17.08 12.67 -10.47
N GLN A 59 -15.85 13.21 -10.47
CA GLN A 59 -15.41 14.11 -9.46
C GLN A 59 -16.45 15.22 -9.50
N ALA A 60 -17.41 15.16 -8.57
CA ALA A 60 -18.12 16.38 -8.19
C ALA A 60 -17.03 17.44 -8.16
N PRO A 61 -17.19 18.60 -8.82
CA PRO A 61 -16.14 19.61 -8.86
C PRO A 61 -15.75 19.85 -7.41
N ARG A 62 -14.65 19.22 -6.98
CA ARG A 62 -13.99 19.59 -5.75
C ARG A 62 -13.64 21.03 -6.01
N GLY A 63 -14.42 21.94 -5.38
CA GLY A 63 -14.17 23.35 -5.52
C GLY A 63 -12.66 23.48 -5.45
N GLN A 64 -12.04 24.05 -6.48
CA GLN A 64 -10.62 24.28 -6.53
C GLN A 64 -10.29 25.03 -5.24
N ARG A 65 -9.93 24.27 -4.17
CA ARG A 65 -9.24 24.88 -3.05
C ARG A 65 -8.02 25.47 -3.72
N ALA A 66 -7.98 26.80 -3.76
CA ALA A 66 -6.81 27.52 -4.23
C ALA A 66 -5.61 26.80 -3.63
N GLN A 67 -4.79 26.16 -4.47
CA GLN A 67 -3.63 25.44 -4.01
C GLN A 67 -2.80 26.47 -3.26
N ARG A 68 -2.75 26.37 -1.94
CA ARG A 68 -1.78 27.14 -1.17
C ARG A 68 -0.43 26.75 -1.73
N PRO A 69 0.48 27.71 -1.98
CA PRO A 69 1.83 27.38 -2.31
C PRO A 69 2.36 26.39 -1.26
N SER A 70 2.92 25.29 -1.71
CA SER A 70 3.54 24.32 -0.80
C SER A 70 4.64 25.02 -0.01
N GLY A 71 4.67 24.82 1.31
CA GLY A 71 5.72 25.35 2.15
C GLY A 71 7.04 24.61 1.93
N PRO A 72 8.16 25.09 2.53
CA PRO A 72 9.43 24.39 2.47
C PRO A 72 9.31 23.01 3.13
N ALA A 73 10.12 22.06 2.66
CA ALA A 73 10.22 20.73 3.26
C ALA A 73 10.60 20.85 4.76
N PRO A 74 9.89 20.15 5.66
CA PRO A 74 10.25 20.13 7.07
C PRO A 74 11.63 19.52 7.29
N ARG A 75 12.34 20.02 8.31
CA ARG A 75 13.66 19.54 8.66
C ARG A 75 13.73 19.11 10.12
N GLY A 76 14.45 18.03 10.37
CA GLY A 76 14.79 17.56 11.69
C GLY A 76 15.83 18.44 12.38
N SER A 77 16.18 18.09 13.61
CA SER A 77 17.21 18.80 14.40
C SER A 77 18.61 18.71 13.80
N ASP A 78 18.86 17.73 12.97
CA ASP A 78 20.10 17.52 12.22
C ASP A 78 20.18 18.33 10.91
N GLY A 79 19.15 19.10 10.61
CA GLY A 79 19.04 19.94 9.40
C GLY A 79 18.64 19.20 8.13
N ARG A 80 18.51 17.85 8.15
CA ARG A 80 17.99 17.07 7.02
C ARG A 80 16.48 17.23 6.90
N VAL A 81 15.94 17.03 5.70
CA VAL A 81 14.50 16.88 5.53
C VAL A 81 14.02 15.63 6.25
N THR A 82 12.80 15.65 6.77
CA THR A 82 12.12 14.48 7.30
C THR A 82 11.13 13.94 6.28
N LEU A 83 10.99 12.63 6.16
CA LEU A 83 9.94 11.99 5.35
C LEU A 83 8.72 11.66 6.19
N ASP A 84 8.88 11.55 7.49
CA ASP A 84 7.82 11.28 8.45
C ASP A 84 6.94 12.52 8.71
N SER A 85 5.90 12.28 9.46
CA SER A 85 5.00 13.31 9.96
C SER A 85 5.76 14.30 10.85
N THR A 86 5.48 15.57 10.71
CA THR A 86 6.17 16.62 11.50
C THR A 86 5.74 16.54 12.96
N PRO A 87 6.65 16.22 13.91
CA PRO A 87 6.31 16.11 15.32
C PRO A 87 5.68 17.41 15.86
N GLY A 88 4.63 17.25 16.66
CA GLY A 88 3.97 18.38 17.35
C GLY A 88 3.06 19.25 16.49
N LYS A 89 2.87 18.94 15.23
CA LYS A 89 1.83 19.53 14.38
C LYS A 89 0.74 18.52 14.10
N ARG A 90 -0.51 18.93 14.14
CA ARG A 90 -1.67 18.10 13.73
C ARG A 90 -1.73 17.86 12.21
N GLU A 91 -0.67 18.17 11.51
CA GLU A 91 -0.57 18.08 10.05
C GLU A 91 0.19 16.81 9.65
N THR A 92 0.08 15.75 10.45
CA THR A 92 0.43 14.40 10.03
C THR A 92 -0.44 14.02 8.85
N GLY A 93 0.12 13.40 7.85
CA GLY A 93 -0.63 12.98 6.68
C GLY A 93 -0.02 11.74 6.05
N LEU A 94 -0.86 11.03 5.32
CA LEU A 94 -0.42 9.93 4.50
C LEU A 94 0.21 10.45 3.21
N TRP A 95 1.15 9.69 2.70
CA TRP A 95 1.76 9.93 1.39
C TRP A 95 1.10 9.04 0.34
N ILE A 96 0.52 9.64 -0.69
CA ILE A 96 -0.24 8.93 -1.73
C ILE A 96 0.40 9.16 -3.09
N GLY A 97 0.81 8.09 -3.78
CA GLY A 97 1.32 8.11 -5.15
C GLY A 97 0.22 8.10 -6.22
N GLY A 98 -1.02 7.86 -5.82
CA GLY A 98 -2.16 7.78 -6.74
C GLY A 98 -2.24 6.44 -7.48
N ILE A 99 -2.98 6.43 -8.59
CA ILE A 99 -3.25 5.23 -9.41
C ILE A 99 -2.51 5.26 -10.74
N THR A 100 -1.42 6.00 -10.83
CA THR A 100 -0.60 6.11 -12.03
C THR A 100 0.47 5.02 -12.10
N ASN A 101 1.10 4.86 -13.24
CA ASN A 101 2.31 4.05 -13.42
C ASN A 101 3.56 4.92 -13.38
N LEU A 102 4.72 4.26 -13.34
CA LEU A 102 6.02 4.91 -13.49
C LEU A 102 6.07 5.70 -14.81
N ARG A 103 6.68 6.88 -14.76
CA ARG A 103 6.84 7.81 -15.89
C ARG A 103 8.29 8.24 -16.03
N ASN A 104 8.65 8.72 -17.20
CA ASN A 104 9.89 9.46 -17.38
C ASN A 104 9.82 10.84 -16.70
N ALA A 105 10.96 11.51 -16.56
CA ALA A 105 11.03 12.84 -15.94
C ALA A 105 10.18 13.91 -16.64
N ASP A 106 9.95 13.76 -17.95
CA ASP A 106 9.08 14.61 -18.76
C ASP A 106 7.60 14.19 -18.72
N ASN A 107 7.25 13.26 -17.83
CA ASN A 107 5.93 12.68 -17.68
C ASN A 107 5.46 11.81 -18.86
N SER A 108 6.32 11.50 -19.81
CA SER A 108 6.02 10.52 -20.88
C SER A 108 6.00 9.09 -20.34
N PRO A 109 5.32 8.14 -21.01
CA PRO A 109 5.36 6.73 -20.63
C PRO A 109 6.78 6.17 -20.69
N VAL A 110 7.16 5.36 -19.70
CA VAL A 110 8.42 4.62 -19.74
C VAL A 110 8.32 3.50 -20.77
N LYS A 111 9.34 3.39 -21.63
CA LYS A 111 9.51 2.24 -22.52
C LYS A 111 10.26 1.16 -21.74
N VAL A 112 9.53 0.17 -21.22
CA VAL A 112 10.12 -0.93 -20.45
C VAL A 112 10.78 -1.93 -21.38
N PRO A 113 12.06 -2.29 -21.19
CA PRO A 113 12.81 -3.17 -22.08
C PRO A 113 12.57 -4.65 -21.73
N PHE A 114 11.37 -5.17 -21.97
CA PHE A 114 11.00 -6.54 -21.63
C PHE A 114 11.79 -7.59 -22.43
N GLN A 115 12.06 -8.72 -21.78
CA GLN A 115 12.29 -9.99 -22.47
C GLN A 115 11.01 -10.40 -23.22
N PRO A 116 11.10 -11.11 -24.37
CA PRO A 116 9.90 -11.49 -25.13
C PRO A 116 8.85 -12.26 -24.33
N TRP A 117 9.26 -13.17 -23.45
CA TRP A 117 8.34 -13.91 -22.59
C TRP A 117 7.62 -13.01 -21.58
N ALA A 118 8.33 -12.02 -21.03
CA ALA A 118 7.79 -11.11 -20.03
C ALA A 118 6.72 -10.20 -20.60
N GLU A 119 6.91 -9.73 -21.85
CA GLU A 119 5.90 -8.96 -22.56
C GLU A 119 4.62 -9.78 -22.77
N ALA A 120 4.75 -11.05 -23.15
CA ALA A 120 3.61 -11.95 -23.29
C ALA A 120 2.85 -12.13 -21.98
N VAL A 121 3.56 -12.28 -20.85
CA VAL A 121 2.96 -12.36 -19.50
C VAL A 121 2.22 -11.07 -19.14
N VAL A 122 2.77 -9.90 -19.46
CA VAL A 122 2.08 -8.62 -19.23
C VAL A 122 0.75 -8.56 -19.99
N GLN A 123 0.74 -8.99 -21.24
CA GLN A 123 -0.48 -8.98 -22.05
C GLN A 123 -1.52 -9.97 -21.50
N ASP A 124 -1.10 -11.16 -21.12
CA ASP A 124 -1.98 -12.15 -20.51
C ASP A 124 -2.57 -11.65 -19.19
N ARG A 125 -1.73 -11.15 -18.27
CA ARG A 125 -2.18 -10.61 -16.98
C ARG A 125 -3.21 -9.51 -17.12
N ARG A 126 -3.03 -8.60 -18.09
CA ARG A 126 -3.98 -7.50 -18.33
C ARG A 126 -5.34 -7.95 -18.79
N GLN A 127 -5.43 -9.12 -19.42
CA GLN A 127 -6.67 -9.65 -19.98
C GLN A 127 -7.32 -10.69 -19.07
N ASN A 128 -6.52 -11.52 -18.41
CA ASN A 128 -6.98 -12.78 -17.84
C ASN A 128 -6.71 -12.93 -16.33
N ALA A 129 -5.93 -12.03 -15.70
CA ALA A 129 -5.54 -12.21 -14.32
C ALA A 129 -5.94 -11.04 -13.42
N PHE A 130 -6.27 -11.36 -12.17
CA PHE A 130 -6.41 -10.38 -11.11
C PHE A 130 -5.06 -10.12 -10.44
N GLU A 131 -4.83 -8.87 -10.09
CA GLU A 131 -3.66 -8.53 -9.31
C GLU A 131 -3.71 -9.22 -7.92
N PRO A 132 -2.58 -9.81 -7.46
CA PRO A 132 -2.53 -10.46 -6.14
C PRO A 132 -2.98 -9.57 -4.98
N HIS A 133 -2.80 -8.26 -5.10
CA HIS A 133 -3.27 -7.28 -4.13
C HIS A 133 -4.79 -7.33 -3.89
N THR A 134 -5.60 -7.69 -4.88
CA THR A 134 -7.05 -7.86 -4.72
C THR A 134 -7.41 -9.01 -3.78
N ARG A 135 -6.48 -9.93 -3.56
CA ARG A 135 -6.57 -11.05 -2.61
C ARG A 135 -5.76 -10.81 -1.33
N CYS A 136 -5.59 -9.55 -0.96
CA CYS A 136 -4.89 -9.14 0.27
C CYS A 136 -3.41 -9.53 0.33
N LYS A 137 -2.77 -9.75 -0.81
CA LYS A 137 -1.32 -9.94 -0.82
C LYS A 137 -0.59 -8.60 -0.78
N PRO A 138 0.53 -8.50 -0.05
CA PRO A 138 1.32 -7.28 -0.01
C PRO A 138 1.79 -6.84 -1.40
N SER A 139 1.97 -5.56 -1.58
CA SER A 139 2.48 -4.96 -2.82
C SER A 139 3.90 -4.45 -2.57
N GLY A 140 4.90 -5.14 -3.11
CA GLY A 140 6.30 -4.73 -2.97
C GLY A 140 6.72 -3.66 -3.98
N GLY A 141 7.96 -3.16 -3.81
CA GLY A 141 8.56 -2.19 -4.72
C GLY A 141 7.72 -0.93 -4.93
N PRO A 142 7.74 -0.33 -6.12
CA PRO A 142 6.96 0.89 -6.40
C PRO A 142 5.45 0.68 -6.28
N ARG A 143 4.96 -0.56 -6.41
CA ARG A 143 3.53 -0.85 -6.29
C ARG A 143 2.98 -0.53 -4.90
N GLN A 144 3.80 -0.59 -3.86
CA GLN A 144 3.44 -0.19 -2.49
C GLN A 144 2.83 1.21 -2.45
N PHE A 145 3.39 2.14 -3.19
CA PHE A 145 2.97 3.55 -3.21
C PHE A 145 1.81 3.84 -4.16
N LEU A 146 1.51 2.93 -5.07
CA LEU A 146 0.49 3.10 -6.11
C LEU A 146 -0.88 2.53 -5.66
N THR A 147 -1.19 2.73 -4.39
CA THR A 147 -2.49 2.42 -3.79
C THR A 147 -3.27 3.70 -3.49
N PRO A 148 -4.61 3.65 -3.44
CA PRO A 148 -5.40 4.84 -3.07
C PRO A 148 -5.38 5.14 -1.57
N TYR A 149 -4.73 4.30 -0.77
CA TYR A 149 -4.78 4.37 0.71
C TYR A 149 -3.58 5.11 1.30
N GLY A 150 -2.45 5.13 0.59
CA GLY A 150 -1.24 5.79 1.04
C GLY A 150 -0.37 4.98 1.98
N VAL A 151 0.75 5.61 2.32
CA VAL A 151 1.76 5.06 3.24
C VAL A 151 2.17 6.14 4.24
N GLU A 152 2.69 5.71 5.39
CA GLU A 152 3.32 6.59 6.38
C GLU A 152 4.78 6.19 6.57
N PHE A 153 5.68 7.18 6.59
CA PHE A 153 7.08 6.98 6.94
C PHE A 153 7.27 7.25 8.42
N LEU A 154 8.04 6.40 9.07
CA LEU A 154 8.46 6.58 10.46
C LEU A 154 9.97 6.34 10.57
N GLU A 155 10.74 7.39 10.87
CA GLU A 155 12.16 7.29 11.15
C GLU A 155 12.40 7.08 12.65
N LEU A 156 13.20 6.04 12.98
CA LEU A 156 13.66 5.74 14.34
C LEU A 156 15.19 5.79 14.37
N PRO A 157 15.78 6.98 14.52
CA PRO A 157 17.23 7.17 14.46
C PRO A 157 17.99 6.36 15.52
N GLU A 158 17.40 6.20 16.71
CA GLU A 158 17.98 5.42 17.82
C GLU A 158 18.12 3.93 17.50
N LEU A 159 17.28 3.42 16.58
CA LEU A 159 17.35 2.04 16.09
C LEU A 159 18.06 1.94 14.74
N GLN A 160 18.49 3.06 14.17
CA GLN A 160 19.03 3.15 12.81
C GLN A 160 18.11 2.43 11.81
N ARG A 161 16.81 2.74 11.87
CA ARG A 161 15.78 2.15 11.00
C ARG A 161 14.76 3.19 10.58
N MET A 162 14.24 2.98 9.38
CA MET A 162 13.03 3.64 8.92
C MET A 162 11.98 2.58 8.59
N TYR A 163 10.74 2.88 8.87
CA TYR A 163 9.59 2.04 8.53
C TYR A 163 8.72 2.77 7.53
N ILE A 164 8.18 2.02 6.59
CA ILE A 164 7.11 2.47 5.71
C ILE A 164 5.90 1.61 6.03
N PHE A 165 4.90 2.20 6.66
CA PHE A 165 3.63 1.53 6.96
C PHE A 165 2.71 1.66 5.76
N ASP A 166 2.08 0.55 5.39
CA ASP A 166 1.19 0.45 4.25
C ASP A 166 -0.25 0.24 4.72
N VAL A 167 -1.16 1.13 4.36
CA VAL A 167 -2.59 1.00 4.69
C VAL A 167 -3.27 0.02 3.73
N GLY A 168 -2.78 -0.07 2.50
CA GLY A 168 -3.35 -0.95 1.50
C GLY A 168 -2.91 -2.41 1.67
N GLY A 169 -3.83 -3.35 1.44
CA GLY A 169 -3.53 -4.77 1.56
C GLY A 169 -3.55 -5.27 3.00
N PRO A 170 -2.64 -6.18 3.40
CA PRO A 170 -2.70 -6.86 4.69
C PRO A 170 -2.08 -6.08 5.86
N HIS A 171 -2.07 -4.76 5.85
CA HIS A 171 -1.46 -3.92 6.89
C HIS A 171 -0.05 -4.36 7.24
N THR A 172 0.83 -4.28 6.27
CA THR A 172 2.21 -4.64 6.45
C THR A 172 3.09 -3.41 6.56
N PHE A 173 4.35 -3.64 6.83
CA PHE A 173 5.35 -2.60 6.88
C PHE A 173 6.63 -3.06 6.18
N ARG A 174 7.34 -2.10 5.64
CA ARG A 174 8.66 -2.27 5.07
C ARG A 174 9.69 -1.71 6.05
N ILE A 175 10.79 -2.44 6.26
CA ILE A 175 11.91 -1.96 7.09
C ILE A 175 13.04 -1.54 6.16
N ILE A 176 13.60 -0.36 6.40
CA ILE A 176 14.82 0.13 5.79
C ILE A 176 15.88 0.23 6.88
N PHE A 177 16.98 -0.50 6.73
CA PHE A 177 18.10 -0.46 7.65
C PHE A 177 19.02 0.72 7.30
N MET A 178 19.25 1.59 8.28
CA MET A 178 20.02 2.82 8.09
C MET A 178 21.45 2.74 8.70
N ASP A 179 21.88 1.53 9.09
CA ASP A 179 23.15 1.26 9.77
C ASP A 179 24.29 0.87 8.82
N GLY A 180 24.07 0.96 7.51
CA GLY A 180 25.08 0.64 6.50
C GLY A 180 25.45 -0.82 6.37
N ARG A 181 24.62 -1.73 6.91
CA ARG A 181 24.85 -3.18 6.79
C ARG A 181 24.81 -3.62 5.33
N PRO A 182 25.56 -4.67 4.94
CA PRO A 182 25.39 -5.30 3.63
C PRO A 182 24.13 -6.15 3.58
N HIS A 183 23.65 -6.46 2.38
CA HIS A 183 22.62 -7.48 2.20
C HIS A 183 23.13 -8.87 2.61
N PRO A 184 22.33 -9.66 3.34
CA PRO A 184 22.67 -11.04 3.66
C PRO A 184 22.81 -11.90 2.41
N LYS A 185 23.77 -12.84 2.41
CA LYS A 185 23.99 -13.72 1.26
C LYS A 185 22.87 -14.73 1.03
N ASN A 186 22.21 -15.14 2.13
CA ASN A 186 21.14 -16.14 2.12
C ASN A 186 19.85 -15.46 2.57
N LEU A 187 19.25 -14.66 1.69
CA LEU A 187 17.96 -14.02 1.93
C LEU A 187 16.82 -15.00 1.65
N GLU A 188 15.87 -15.06 2.56
CA GLU A 188 14.56 -15.64 2.27
C GLU A 188 13.75 -14.59 1.51
N PRO A 189 13.30 -14.87 0.27
CA PRO A 189 12.57 -13.89 -0.52
C PRO A 189 11.24 -13.50 0.12
N SER A 190 10.96 -12.20 0.15
CA SER A 190 9.75 -11.65 0.76
C SER A 190 9.08 -10.61 -0.14
N TYR A 191 7.88 -10.16 0.22
CA TYR A 191 7.16 -9.13 -0.55
C TYR A 191 7.88 -7.78 -0.56
N TYR A 192 8.57 -7.42 0.52
CA TYR A 192 9.25 -6.13 0.65
C TYR A 192 10.78 -6.23 0.56
N GLY A 193 11.32 -7.43 0.40
CA GLY A 193 12.76 -7.64 0.28
C GLY A 193 13.54 -7.25 1.53
N HIS A 194 14.84 -7.10 1.37
CA HIS A 194 15.77 -6.56 2.35
C HIS A 194 16.28 -5.21 1.83
N ASN A 195 16.12 -4.16 2.63
CA ASN A 195 16.33 -2.79 2.21
C ASN A 195 17.38 -2.12 3.09
N VAL A 196 18.38 -1.52 2.47
CA VAL A 196 19.42 -0.75 3.14
C VAL A 196 19.37 0.68 2.63
N GLY A 197 19.27 1.64 3.53
CA GLY A 197 19.12 3.06 3.19
C GLY A 197 20.32 3.91 3.66
N HIS A 198 20.52 5.00 2.97
CA HIS A 198 21.40 6.09 3.40
C HIS A 198 20.89 7.41 2.84
N TRP A 199 21.34 8.50 3.45
CA TRP A 199 20.98 9.83 3.00
C TRP A 199 22.06 10.42 2.08
N GLU A 200 21.64 10.98 0.95
CA GLU A 200 22.43 11.81 0.06
C GLU A 200 21.82 13.22 0.04
N GLY A 201 22.32 14.09 0.92
CA GLY A 201 21.69 15.39 1.14
C GLY A 201 20.23 15.25 1.60
N ASP A 202 19.29 15.79 0.82
CA ASP A 202 17.85 15.74 1.10
C ASP A 202 17.15 14.54 0.42
N THR A 203 17.90 13.56 -0.08
CA THR A 203 17.39 12.36 -0.73
C THR A 203 17.72 11.12 0.09
N LEU A 204 16.69 10.36 0.48
CA LEU A 204 16.87 9.00 0.98
C LEU A 204 17.09 8.08 -0.21
N VAL A 205 18.20 7.36 -0.22
CA VAL A 205 18.51 6.32 -1.22
C VAL A 205 18.34 4.96 -0.56
N VAL A 206 17.61 4.06 -1.19
CA VAL A 206 17.36 2.72 -0.69
C VAL A 206 17.75 1.68 -1.71
N ASP A 207 18.68 0.83 -1.32
CA ASP A 207 19.11 -0.37 -2.04
C ASP A 207 18.27 -1.56 -1.56
N SER A 208 17.65 -2.30 -2.49
CA SER A 208 16.64 -3.30 -2.15
C SER A 208 16.73 -4.55 -3.02
N VAL A 209 16.86 -5.71 -2.38
CA VAL A 209 16.96 -7.03 -3.00
C VAL A 209 16.14 -8.08 -2.24
N GLY A 210 16.04 -9.30 -2.75
CA GLY A 210 15.39 -10.42 -2.07
C GLY A 210 13.86 -10.34 -2.11
N TYR A 211 13.32 -9.94 -3.22
CA TYR A 211 11.88 -9.95 -3.48
C TYR A 211 11.41 -11.35 -3.90
N ASN A 212 10.22 -11.76 -3.45
CA ASN A 212 9.54 -12.93 -4.00
C ASN A 212 8.72 -12.52 -5.25
N GLU A 213 8.30 -13.49 -6.05
CA GLU A 213 7.60 -13.27 -7.32
C GLU A 213 6.06 -13.15 -7.17
N ARG A 214 5.56 -12.98 -5.92
CA ARG A 214 4.13 -13.14 -5.59
C ARG A 214 3.31 -11.84 -5.68
N PHE A 215 3.85 -10.78 -6.28
CA PHE A 215 3.15 -9.52 -6.51
C PHE A 215 3.45 -8.97 -7.89
N TRP A 216 2.64 -8.04 -8.36
CA TRP A 216 2.94 -7.31 -9.57
C TRP A 216 3.82 -6.11 -9.24
N PHE A 217 4.84 -5.88 -10.05
CA PHE A 217 5.83 -4.82 -9.82
C PHE A 217 5.19 -3.42 -9.78
N ASP A 218 4.18 -3.21 -10.61
CA ASP A 218 3.43 -1.97 -10.71
C ASP A 218 2.00 -2.22 -11.20
N ARG A 219 1.24 -1.15 -11.42
CA ARG A 219 -0.13 -1.23 -11.99
C ARG A 219 -0.16 -1.62 -13.48
N GLY A 220 0.98 -1.69 -14.13
CA GLY A 220 1.12 -2.15 -15.51
C GLY A 220 1.10 -3.67 -15.66
N ALA A 221 0.95 -4.41 -14.58
CA ALA A 221 1.03 -5.88 -14.51
C ALA A 221 2.42 -6.44 -14.85
N HIS A 222 3.46 -5.62 -14.65
CA HIS A 222 4.82 -6.00 -14.97
C HIS A 222 5.30 -7.14 -14.04
N PRO A 223 5.87 -8.23 -14.61
CA PRO A 223 6.49 -9.29 -13.84
C PRO A 223 7.84 -8.85 -13.29
N HIS A 224 8.33 -9.59 -12.33
CA HIS A 224 9.70 -9.57 -11.84
C HIS A 224 10.08 -10.96 -11.36
N THR A 225 11.39 -11.18 -11.15
CA THR A 225 11.91 -12.43 -10.57
C THR A 225 12.56 -12.16 -9.22
N GLU A 226 13.02 -13.19 -8.53
CA GLU A 226 13.81 -13.06 -7.30
C GLU A 226 15.17 -12.37 -7.51
N LYS A 227 15.56 -12.12 -8.79
CA LYS A 227 16.75 -11.33 -9.15
C LYS A 227 16.50 -9.83 -9.15
N LEU A 228 15.27 -9.42 -8.84
CA LEU A 228 14.92 -8.00 -8.80
C LEU A 228 15.81 -7.24 -7.82
N HIS A 229 16.47 -6.22 -8.33
CA HIS A 229 17.25 -5.25 -7.58
C HIS A 229 16.71 -3.85 -7.86
N LEU A 230 16.41 -3.11 -6.82
CA LEU A 230 15.91 -1.75 -6.92
C LEU A 230 16.85 -0.78 -6.23
N ILE A 231 17.13 0.33 -6.89
CA ILE A 231 17.66 1.53 -6.24
C ILE A 231 16.56 2.58 -6.27
N GLU A 232 16.06 2.91 -5.10
CA GLU A 232 14.95 3.85 -4.92
C GLU A 232 15.47 5.15 -4.32
N ARG A 233 14.90 6.27 -4.73
CA ARG A 233 15.28 7.60 -4.28
C ARG A 233 14.04 8.38 -3.89
N PHE A 234 13.99 8.82 -2.64
CA PHE A 234 12.90 9.61 -2.09
C PHE A 234 13.43 11.01 -1.79
N THR A 235 13.08 11.98 -2.61
CA THR A 235 13.47 13.38 -2.42
C THR A 235 12.27 14.19 -1.98
N ARG A 236 12.26 14.69 -0.75
CA ARG A 236 11.21 15.59 -0.31
C ARG A 236 11.46 16.98 -0.88
N VAL A 237 10.72 17.34 -1.92
CA VAL A 237 10.93 18.59 -2.67
C VAL A 237 10.32 19.79 -1.97
N ASP A 238 9.23 19.59 -1.26
CA ASP A 238 8.53 20.63 -0.48
C ASP A 238 7.66 19.97 0.62
N PHE A 239 6.80 20.76 1.29
CA PHE A 239 5.94 20.26 2.35
C PHE A 239 4.98 19.17 1.85
N ASP A 240 4.44 19.32 0.65
CA ASP A 240 3.36 18.48 0.13
C ASP A 240 3.84 17.37 -0.81
N ASN A 241 5.11 17.37 -1.22
CA ASN A 241 5.57 16.48 -2.29
C ASN A 241 6.88 15.76 -1.96
N ILE A 242 6.89 14.44 -2.18
CA ILE A 242 8.08 13.61 -2.29
C ILE A 242 8.17 13.14 -3.74
N ARG A 243 9.29 13.41 -4.41
CA ARG A 243 9.61 12.77 -5.67
C ARG A 243 10.19 11.39 -5.39
N TYR A 244 9.54 10.37 -5.93
CA TYR A 244 10.02 9.00 -5.92
C TYR A 244 10.58 8.65 -7.29
N GLU A 245 11.81 8.17 -7.31
CA GLU A 245 12.52 7.70 -8.49
C GLU A 245 13.02 6.28 -8.22
N VAL A 246 12.95 5.41 -9.20
CA VAL A 246 13.43 4.03 -9.07
C VAL A 246 14.21 3.59 -10.29
N THR A 247 15.35 2.95 -10.07
CA THR A 247 16.09 2.18 -11.06
C THR A 247 15.81 0.70 -10.81
N VAL A 248 15.44 0.01 -11.86
CA VAL A 248 15.01 -1.39 -11.86
C VAL A 248 16.03 -2.21 -12.62
N ASP A 249 16.61 -3.19 -11.97
CA ASP A 249 17.49 -4.19 -12.59
C ASP A 249 16.97 -5.59 -12.26
N ASP A 250 16.49 -6.29 -13.27
CA ASP A 250 16.09 -7.70 -13.18
C ASP A 250 16.38 -8.38 -14.51
N PRO A 251 17.56 -8.97 -14.65
CA PRO A 251 17.99 -9.60 -15.88
C PRO A 251 17.16 -10.84 -16.26
N GLY A 252 16.34 -11.34 -15.33
CA GLY A 252 15.36 -12.40 -15.62
C GLY A 252 14.20 -11.91 -16.48
N VAL A 253 13.82 -10.64 -16.37
CA VAL A 253 12.62 -10.06 -16.99
C VAL A 253 12.94 -9.01 -18.04
N TYR A 254 13.98 -8.21 -17.82
CA TYR A 254 14.33 -7.07 -18.65
C TYR A 254 15.66 -7.29 -19.38
N THR A 255 15.76 -6.77 -20.58
CA THR A 255 16.97 -6.85 -21.40
C THR A 255 18.04 -5.83 -20.99
N ALA A 256 17.66 -4.83 -20.20
CA ALA A 256 18.55 -3.81 -19.64
C ALA A 256 17.89 -3.18 -18.40
N PRO A 257 18.66 -2.60 -17.47
CA PRO A 257 18.11 -1.76 -16.41
C PRO A 257 17.32 -0.58 -16.99
N TRP A 258 16.29 -0.17 -16.26
CA TRP A 258 15.45 0.96 -16.65
C TRP A 258 15.01 1.76 -15.41
N SER A 259 14.53 2.97 -15.61
CA SER A 259 14.13 3.85 -14.51
C SER A 259 12.78 4.47 -14.77
N GLY A 260 12.14 4.89 -13.69
CA GLY A 260 10.91 5.64 -13.75
C GLY A 260 10.67 6.40 -12.45
N GLN A 261 9.69 7.28 -12.47
CA GLN A 261 9.37 8.13 -11.32
C GLN A 261 7.86 8.42 -11.23
N PHE A 262 7.44 8.88 -10.05
CA PHE A 262 6.17 9.55 -9.77
C PHE A 262 6.32 10.42 -8.51
N ASN A 263 5.30 11.23 -8.24
CA ASN A 263 5.27 12.01 -7.00
C ASN A 263 4.33 11.37 -5.99
N LEU A 264 4.79 11.31 -4.74
CA LEU A 264 3.95 11.07 -3.58
C LEU A 264 3.47 12.43 -3.07
N ARG A 265 2.17 12.53 -2.83
CA ARG A 265 1.55 13.76 -2.32
C ARG A 265 1.12 13.55 -0.88
N ASN A 266 1.44 14.50 -0.03
CA ASN A 266 0.95 14.56 1.33
C ASN A 266 -0.58 14.80 1.34
N VAL A 267 -1.30 14.09 2.20
CA VAL A 267 -2.73 14.30 2.48
C VAL A 267 -2.87 14.70 3.95
N PRO A 268 -2.76 16.00 4.25
CA PRO A 268 -2.76 16.48 5.62
C PRO A 268 -4.05 16.13 6.35
N GLY A 269 -3.93 15.64 7.57
CA GLY A 269 -5.05 15.27 8.42
C GLY A 269 -5.60 13.86 8.19
N ASP A 270 -5.09 13.14 7.20
CA ASP A 270 -5.31 11.70 7.11
C ASP A 270 -4.27 10.95 7.96
N GLU A 271 -4.71 9.95 8.66
CA GLU A 271 -3.88 9.12 9.53
C GLU A 271 -4.05 7.64 9.14
N LEU A 272 -3.12 6.81 9.59
CA LEU A 272 -3.27 5.36 9.50
C LEU A 272 -4.59 4.95 10.16
N PHE A 273 -5.32 4.09 9.50
CA PHE A 273 -6.59 3.57 10.01
C PHE A 273 -6.60 2.05 9.95
N GLU A 274 -7.39 1.45 10.80
CA GLU A 274 -7.59 0.01 10.77
C GLU A 274 -8.34 -0.38 9.49
N TYR A 275 -7.74 -1.27 8.72
CA TYR A 275 -8.32 -1.84 7.51
C TYR A 275 -8.14 -3.34 7.54
N VAL A 276 -9.22 -4.10 7.48
CA VAL A 276 -9.16 -5.56 7.50
C VAL A 276 -9.31 -6.08 6.08
N CYS A 277 -8.23 -6.62 5.55
CA CYS A 277 -8.23 -7.35 4.30
C CYS A 277 -8.12 -8.85 4.62
N GLN A 278 -9.02 -9.66 4.11
CA GLN A 278 -9.04 -11.09 4.38
C GLN A 278 -8.31 -11.86 3.29
N ASP A 279 -7.40 -12.74 3.68
CA ASP A 279 -6.84 -13.74 2.78
C ASP A 279 -7.99 -14.58 2.18
N ASN A 280 -7.79 -15.01 0.93
CA ASN A 280 -8.80 -15.71 0.16
C ASN A 280 -10.08 -14.87 -0.09
N ASN A 281 -9.92 -13.57 -0.25
CA ASN A 281 -11.02 -12.72 -0.67
C ASN A 281 -11.42 -13.05 -2.13
N PHE A 282 -12.55 -13.72 -2.30
CA PHE A 282 -13.12 -14.07 -3.61
C PHE A 282 -14.11 -13.02 -4.13
N ALA A 283 -14.23 -11.87 -3.47
CA ALA A 283 -15.15 -10.83 -3.89
C ALA A 283 -14.97 -10.39 -5.36
N PRO A 284 -13.73 -10.26 -5.89
CA PRO A 284 -13.54 -9.92 -7.30
C PRO A 284 -14.19 -10.94 -8.25
N GLU A 285 -14.01 -12.24 -7.98
CA GLU A 285 -14.58 -13.31 -8.78
C GLU A 285 -16.11 -13.35 -8.68
N LEU A 286 -16.65 -13.12 -7.50
CA LEU A 286 -18.10 -13.06 -7.29
C LEU A 286 -18.76 -11.86 -7.97
N MET A 287 -18.07 -10.74 -8.06
CA MET A 287 -18.55 -9.53 -8.75
C MET A 287 -18.62 -9.71 -10.26
N LEU A 288 -17.77 -10.54 -10.83
CA LEU A 288 -17.72 -10.81 -12.27
C LEU A 288 -18.66 -11.94 -12.70
N GLY A 289 -19.27 -12.62 -11.74
CA GLY A 289 -20.07 -13.82 -12.00
C GLY A 289 -19.20 -15.05 -12.28
N VAL A 290 -19.85 -16.14 -12.66
CA VAL A 290 -19.17 -17.39 -13.02
C VAL A 290 -18.64 -17.26 -14.44
N LEU A 291 -17.51 -16.62 -14.61
CA LEU A 291 -16.76 -16.71 -15.86
C LEU A 291 -15.93 -17.99 -15.80
N ASP A 292 -16.32 -18.99 -16.58
CA ASP A 292 -15.60 -20.27 -16.73
C ASP A 292 -14.17 -20.09 -17.28
N SER A 293 -13.81 -18.88 -17.68
CA SER A 293 -12.55 -18.56 -18.34
C SER A 293 -11.52 -17.80 -17.48
N VAL A 294 -11.79 -17.50 -16.22
CA VAL A 294 -10.78 -16.90 -15.35
C VAL A 294 -9.78 -17.97 -14.95
N ASP A 295 -8.59 -17.89 -15.50
CA ASP A 295 -7.49 -18.74 -15.07
C ASP A 295 -7.15 -18.49 -13.61
N ARG A 296 -7.59 -19.40 -12.75
CA ARG A 296 -7.31 -19.40 -11.32
C ARG A 296 -6.00 -20.10 -10.97
N SER A 297 -5.33 -20.66 -11.99
CA SER A 297 -4.11 -21.46 -11.86
C SER A 297 -2.83 -20.62 -11.98
N SER A 298 -2.91 -19.29 -11.83
CA SER A 298 -1.70 -18.47 -11.90
C SER A 298 -0.64 -19.06 -10.95
N PRO A 299 0.53 -19.49 -11.44
CA PRO A 299 1.60 -20.04 -10.62
C PRO A 299 2.16 -19.02 -9.63
N ILE A 300 1.80 -17.75 -9.78
CA ILE A 300 2.26 -16.62 -8.97
C ILE A 300 1.28 -16.33 -7.81
N VAL A 301 0.08 -16.89 -7.85
CA VAL A 301 -0.90 -16.78 -6.75
C VAL A 301 -1.24 -18.17 -6.29
N PRO A 302 -0.66 -18.65 -5.16
CA PRO A 302 -0.98 -19.97 -4.63
C PRO A 302 -2.42 -20.09 -4.17
#